data_bf4d31854ac65650dda8ee10ae79768c
#
_entry.id   bf4d31854ac65650dda8ee10ae79768c
#
_cell.length_a   1.000
_cell.length_b   1.000
_cell.length_c   1.000
_cell.angle_alpha   90.00
_cell.angle_beta   90.00
_cell.angle_gamma   90.00
#
_symmetry.space_group_name_H-M   'P 1'
#
loop_
_entity.id
_entity.type
_entity.pdbx_description
1 polymer ?
#
loop_
_entity_poly.entity_id
_entity_poly.type
_entity_poly.pdbx_seq_one_letter_code
_entity_poly.pdbx_strand_id
1 'polypeptide(L)'
;MIALADPTRRAIFETLPQTSRSVGELAAAIGVSSSAVSQHLRVLREARLVMMRPDGNRRLYSLDPRGLADARDYLEQFWPSALAAYSAALSQAEAEQS
;
A
#
# COMPACT_ATOMS: atom_id res chain seq x y z
N MET A 1 -7.91 -2.67 -3.90
CA MET A 1 -7.03 -1.73 -4.59
C MET A 1 -6.06 -2.48 -5.49
N ILE A 2 -6.25 -2.28 -6.79
CA ILE A 2 -5.46 -3.01 -7.80
C ILE A 2 -3.96 -2.71 -7.67
N ALA A 3 -3.61 -1.46 -7.35
CA ALA A 3 -2.19 -1.07 -7.22
C ALA A 3 -1.46 -1.85 -6.13
N LEU A 4 -2.14 -2.31 -5.09
CA LEU A 4 -1.54 -3.06 -4.00
C LEU A 4 -1.69 -4.58 -4.16
N ALA A 5 -2.22 -5.05 -5.29
CA ALA A 5 -2.32 -6.47 -5.56
C ALA A 5 -0.96 -7.09 -5.89
N ASP A 6 -0.04 -6.32 -6.45
CA ASP A 6 1.31 -6.79 -6.76
C ASP A 6 2.14 -6.85 -5.48
N PRO A 7 2.78 -8.00 -5.15
CA PRO A 7 3.54 -8.14 -3.91
C PRO A 7 4.72 -7.16 -3.79
N THR A 8 5.40 -6.88 -4.89
CA THR A 8 6.54 -5.96 -4.89
C THR A 8 6.09 -4.52 -4.65
N ARG A 9 4.99 -4.10 -5.31
CA ARG A 9 4.41 -2.77 -5.08
C ARG A 9 3.95 -2.61 -3.64
N ARG A 10 3.31 -3.64 -3.10
CA ARG A 10 2.89 -3.62 -1.69
C ARG A 10 4.08 -3.51 -0.75
N ALA A 11 5.17 -4.23 -1.02
CA ALA A 11 6.39 -4.14 -0.22
C ALA A 11 6.97 -2.74 -0.26
N ILE A 12 7.03 -2.09 -1.43
CA ILE A 12 7.48 -0.71 -1.55
C ILE A 12 6.59 0.22 -0.71
N PHE A 13 5.28 0.11 -0.86
CA PHE A 13 4.32 0.92 -0.12
C PHE A 13 4.50 0.78 1.38
N GLU A 14 4.72 -0.43 1.86
CA GLU A 14 4.87 -0.72 3.29
C GLU A 14 6.16 -0.17 3.90
N THR A 15 7.15 0.20 3.09
CA THR A 15 8.39 0.81 3.59
C THR A 15 8.27 2.32 3.83
N LEU A 16 7.18 2.95 3.36
CA LEU A 16 7.07 4.40 3.33
C LEU A 16 6.40 5.09 4.52
N PRO A 17 5.64 4.39 5.42
CA PRO A 17 5.02 5.10 6.54
C PRO A 17 6.03 5.92 7.34
N GLN A 18 5.72 7.21 7.54
CA GLN A 18 6.51 8.15 8.34
C GLN A 18 7.91 8.41 7.79
N THR A 19 8.17 8.13 6.51
CA THR A 19 9.47 8.33 5.90
C THR A 19 9.35 8.73 4.43
N SER A 20 10.44 9.22 3.88
CA SER A 20 10.61 9.47 2.45
C SER A 20 11.83 8.70 1.98
N ARG A 21 11.73 8.06 0.82
CA ARG A 21 12.83 7.25 0.29
C ARG A 21 13.04 7.53 -1.19
N SER A 22 14.31 7.48 -1.61
CA SER A 22 14.67 7.57 -3.02
C SER A 22 14.48 6.21 -3.70
N VAL A 23 14.49 6.21 -5.05
CA VAL A 23 14.42 4.97 -5.84
C VAL A 23 15.56 4.03 -5.45
N GLY A 24 16.78 4.56 -5.30
CA GLY A 24 17.93 3.74 -4.91
C GLY A 24 17.78 3.10 -3.54
N GLU A 25 17.27 3.85 -2.58
CA GLU A 25 17.01 3.32 -1.24
C GLU A 25 15.96 2.22 -1.25
N LEU A 26 14.89 2.42 -2.03
CA LEU A 26 13.83 1.42 -2.17
C LEU A 26 14.34 0.16 -2.88
N ALA A 27 15.13 0.32 -3.94
CA ALA A 27 15.72 -0.80 -4.66
C ALA A 27 16.60 -1.65 -3.75
N ALA A 28 17.43 -0.99 -2.94
CA ALA A 28 18.30 -1.68 -1.98
C ALA A 28 17.49 -2.41 -0.91
N ALA A 29 16.43 -1.77 -0.40
CA ALA A 29 15.62 -2.34 0.68
C ALA A 29 14.81 -3.55 0.21
N ILE A 30 14.28 -3.50 -1.02
CA ILE A 30 13.40 -4.55 -1.54
C ILE A 30 14.18 -5.64 -2.28
N GLY A 31 15.36 -5.32 -2.78
CA GLY A 31 16.18 -6.29 -3.51
C GLY A 31 15.78 -6.45 -4.97
N VAL A 32 15.27 -5.38 -5.60
CA VAL A 32 14.93 -5.36 -7.03
C VAL A 32 15.66 -4.21 -7.71
N SER A 33 15.63 -4.17 -9.03
CA SER A 33 16.32 -3.12 -9.79
C SER A 33 15.66 -1.76 -9.60
N SER A 34 16.44 -0.68 -9.76
CA SER A 34 15.91 0.68 -9.75
C SER A 34 14.87 0.89 -10.84
N SER A 35 15.07 0.26 -11.99
CA SER A 35 14.12 0.33 -13.10
C SER A 35 12.76 -0.26 -12.71
N ALA A 36 12.76 -1.41 -12.04
CA ALA A 36 11.54 -2.04 -11.56
C ALA A 36 10.85 -1.19 -10.49
N VAL A 37 11.62 -0.63 -9.55
CA VAL A 37 11.09 0.27 -8.52
C VAL A 37 10.42 1.48 -9.17
N SER A 38 11.07 2.09 -10.17
CA SER A 38 10.51 3.26 -10.86
C SER A 38 9.17 2.95 -11.51
N GLN A 39 9.03 1.77 -12.12
CA GLN A 39 7.78 1.35 -12.73
C GLN A 39 6.69 1.14 -11.68
N HIS A 40 7.02 0.52 -10.57
CA HIS A 40 6.06 0.30 -9.49
C HIS A 40 5.64 1.61 -8.83
N LEU A 41 6.56 2.54 -8.63
CA LEU A 41 6.26 3.87 -8.08
C LEU A 41 5.34 4.66 -9.00
N ARG A 42 5.50 4.52 -10.31
CA ARG A 42 4.61 5.17 -11.27
C ARG A 42 3.17 4.70 -11.09
N VAL A 43 2.96 3.41 -10.95
CA VAL A 43 1.62 2.85 -10.71
C VAL A 43 1.04 3.36 -9.39
N LEU A 44 1.87 3.38 -8.33
CA LEU A 44 1.44 3.87 -7.02
C LEU A 44 1.09 5.36 -7.05
N ARG A 45 1.84 6.17 -7.82
CA ARG A 45 1.53 7.60 -7.99
C ARG A 45 0.23 7.81 -8.76
N GLU A 46 0.01 7.05 -9.81
CA GLU A 46 -1.22 7.14 -10.59
C GLU A 46 -2.44 6.76 -9.74
N ALA A 47 -2.26 5.87 -8.79
CA ALA A 47 -3.29 5.48 -7.83
C ALA A 47 -3.41 6.45 -6.65
N ARG A 48 -2.59 7.51 -6.60
CA ARG A 48 -2.54 8.52 -5.53
C ARG A 48 -2.20 7.95 -4.16
N LEU A 49 -1.43 6.87 -4.14
CA LEU A 49 -0.98 6.26 -2.89
C LEU A 49 0.37 6.79 -2.44
N VAL A 50 1.18 7.27 -3.38
CA VAL A 50 2.47 7.89 -3.09
C VAL A 50 2.60 9.20 -3.83
N MET A 51 3.43 10.07 -3.28
CA MET A 51 3.77 11.36 -3.86
C MET A 51 5.28 11.47 -3.98
N MET A 52 5.75 12.37 -4.82
CA MET A 52 7.16 12.56 -5.08
C MET A 52 7.53 14.02 -4.82
N ARG A 53 8.69 14.21 -4.22
CA ARG A 53 9.27 15.53 -3.97
C ARG A 53 10.72 15.51 -4.45
N PRO A 54 11.15 16.50 -5.24
CA PRO A 54 12.56 16.62 -5.60
C PRO A 54 13.39 17.03 -4.38
N ASP A 55 14.61 16.48 -4.30
CA ASP A 55 15.56 16.79 -3.24
C ASP A 55 16.96 16.75 -3.83
N GLY A 56 17.47 17.89 -4.31
CA GLY A 56 18.72 17.96 -5.04
C GLY A 56 18.64 17.15 -6.32
N ASN A 57 19.54 16.18 -6.49
CA ASN A 57 19.58 15.29 -7.65
C ASN A 57 18.68 14.08 -7.48
N ARG A 58 18.00 13.95 -6.33
CA ARG A 58 17.19 12.80 -6.02
C ARG A 58 15.72 13.17 -6.08
N ARG A 59 14.89 12.13 -6.15
CA ARG A 59 13.45 12.23 -5.99
C ARG A 59 13.07 11.38 -4.78
N LEU A 60 12.40 11.99 -3.82
CA LEU A 60 11.96 11.31 -2.61
C LEU A 60 10.49 10.97 -2.73
N TYR A 61 10.16 9.73 -2.40
CA TYR A 61 8.79 9.21 -2.45
C TYR A 61 8.29 8.99 -1.03
N SER A 62 7.05 9.35 -0.79
CA SER A 62 6.38 9.20 0.50
C SER A 62 4.91 8.89 0.27
N LEU A 63 4.20 8.52 1.33
CA LEU A 63 2.77 8.26 1.23
C LEU A 63 2.03 9.54 0.88
N ASP A 64 1.01 9.42 0.02
CA ASP A 64 0.13 10.54 -0.32
C ASP A 64 -1.10 10.51 0.59
N PRO A 65 -1.25 11.47 1.51
CA PRO A 65 -2.37 11.46 2.45
C PRO A 65 -3.74 11.53 1.78
N ARG A 66 -3.81 12.16 0.60
CA ARG A 66 -5.10 12.34 -0.11
C ARG A 66 -5.63 11.00 -0.61
N GLY A 67 -4.79 10.22 -1.27
CA GLY A 67 -5.18 8.91 -1.76
C GLY A 67 -5.44 7.94 -0.63
N LEU A 68 -4.67 8.04 0.45
CA LEU A 68 -4.87 7.22 1.64
C LEU A 68 -6.19 7.55 2.32
N ALA A 69 -6.57 8.83 2.35
CA ALA A 69 -7.87 9.24 2.91
C ALA A 69 -9.02 8.64 2.10
N ASP A 70 -8.93 8.68 0.77
CA ASP A 70 -9.94 8.07 -0.10
C ASP A 70 -10.05 6.56 0.13
N ALA A 71 -8.91 5.89 0.26
CA ALA A 71 -8.87 4.46 0.54
C ALA A 71 -9.47 4.14 1.90
N ARG A 72 -9.17 4.97 2.91
CA ARG A 72 -9.75 4.83 4.25
C ARG A 72 -11.26 4.96 4.20
N ASP A 73 -11.77 5.98 3.51
CA ASP A 73 -13.21 6.22 3.39
C ASP A 73 -13.91 5.03 2.73
N TYR A 74 -13.29 4.48 1.68
CA TYR A 74 -13.82 3.28 1.03
C TYR A 74 -13.86 2.09 2.00
N LEU A 75 -12.78 1.87 2.75
CA LEU A 75 -12.70 0.79 3.70
C LEU A 75 -13.71 0.95 4.83
N GLU A 76 -13.94 2.17 5.30
CA GLU A 76 -14.93 2.45 6.35
C GLU A 76 -16.34 2.10 5.89
N GLN A 77 -16.66 2.34 4.61
CA GLN A 77 -17.95 1.98 4.06
C GLN A 77 -18.12 0.46 3.91
N PHE A 78 -17.05 -0.22 3.59
CA PHE A 78 -17.03 -1.66 3.36
C PHE A 78 -16.91 -2.46 4.67
N TRP A 79 -16.24 -1.89 5.66
CA TRP A 79 -15.80 -2.58 6.86
C TRP A 79 -16.93 -3.24 7.66
N PRO A 80 -18.09 -2.60 7.86
CA PRO A 80 -19.17 -3.25 8.61
C PRO A 80 -19.64 -4.57 7.99
N SER A 81 -19.75 -4.62 6.66
CA SER A 81 -20.12 -5.86 5.96
C SER A 81 -19.05 -6.92 6.07
N ALA A 82 -17.79 -6.52 5.96
CA ALA A 82 -16.65 -7.44 6.09
C ALA A 82 -16.56 -8.01 7.50
N LEU A 83 -16.76 -7.18 8.52
CA LEU A 83 -16.77 -7.62 9.91
C LEU A 83 -17.94 -8.58 10.19
N ALA A 84 -19.11 -8.27 9.66
CA ALA A 84 -20.29 -9.12 9.84
C ALA A 84 -20.05 -10.51 9.22
N ALA A 85 -19.50 -10.55 8.02
CA ALA A 85 -19.18 -11.80 7.35
C ALA A 85 -18.12 -12.61 8.12
N TYR A 86 -17.11 -11.92 8.64
CA TYR A 86 -16.05 -12.56 9.42
C TYR A 86 -16.61 -13.14 10.72
N SER A 87 -17.44 -12.38 11.44
CA SER A 87 -18.08 -12.83 12.68
C SER A 87 -18.98 -14.04 12.46
N ALA A 88 -19.74 -14.06 11.37
CA ALA A 88 -20.58 -15.19 11.01
C ALA A 88 -19.74 -16.44 10.73
N ALA A 89 -18.63 -16.27 10.02
CA ALA A 89 -17.73 -17.39 9.72
C ALA A 89 -17.08 -17.96 10.99
N LEU A 90 -16.69 -17.08 11.93
CA LEU A 90 -16.13 -17.50 13.20
C LEU A 90 -17.16 -18.27 14.03
N SER A 91 -18.39 -17.78 14.12
CA SER A 91 -19.46 -18.44 14.87
C SER A 91 -19.74 -19.82 14.31
N GLN A 92 -19.75 -19.96 12.98
CA GLN A 92 -19.95 -21.25 12.34
C GLN A 92 -18.79 -22.21 12.62
N ALA A 93 -17.54 -21.72 12.56
CA ALA A 93 -16.37 -22.52 12.86
C ALA A 93 -16.38 -23.02 14.31
N GLU A 94 -16.77 -22.15 15.25
CA GLU A 94 -16.90 -22.53 16.66
C GLU A 94 -17.98 -23.58 16.87
N ALA A 95 -19.11 -23.45 16.18
CA ALA A 95 -20.19 -24.42 16.27
C ALA A 95 -19.77 -25.81 15.74
N GLU A 96 -18.96 -25.82 14.68
CA GLU A 96 -18.45 -27.08 14.11
C GLU A 96 -17.44 -27.78 15.01
N GLN A 97 -16.76 -27.04 15.86
CA GLN A 97 -15.80 -27.59 16.81
C GLN A 97 -16.45 -28.09 18.10
N SER A 98 -17.66 -27.72 18.32
CA SER A 98 -18.42 -28.15 19.47
C SER A 98 -19.08 -29.53 19.21
#